data_ab2b47e2ccb060b11119a3363b89f752
#
_entry.id   ab2b47e2ccb060b11119a3363b89f752
#
_cell.length_a   1.000
_cell.length_b   1.000
_cell.length_c   1.000
_cell.angle_alpha   90.00
_cell.angle_beta   90.00
_cell.angle_gamma   90.00
#
_symmetry.space_group_name_H-M   'P 1'
#
loop_
_entity.id
_entity.type
_entity.pdbx_description
1 polymer ?
#
loop_
_entity_poly.entity_id
_entity_poly.type
_entity_poly.pdbx_seq_one_letter_code
_entity_poly.pdbx_strand_id
1 'polypeptide(L)'
;MLDVSEAALDRSRRQLGSVSEQIEWIAANVTTWIPDRNYDLWHDRAVFHFLVNADDRTAYRDRLCRGLRPGGHAIIATFALDGPEKCSGLPIARYDPERLSEVLGDRFTLVAHRSHTHNTPWGSPQSFQFSLLRMGQ
;
A
#
# COMPACT_ATOMS: atom_id res chain seq x y z
N MET A 1 10.51 -3.45 5.73
CA MET A 1 9.38 -4.07 4.99
C MET A 1 8.37 -4.60 6.00
N LEU A 2 7.10 -4.33 5.79
CA LEU A 2 6.02 -4.75 6.68
C LEU A 2 5.04 -5.66 5.94
N ASP A 3 4.68 -6.77 6.55
CA ASP A 3 3.64 -7.69 6.07
C ASP A 3 3.02 -8.42 7.26
N VAL A 4 1.75 -8.79 7.17
CA VAL A 4 1.10 -9.61 8.20
C VAL A 4 1.59 -11.06 8.19
N SER A 5 2.14 -11.51 7.08
CA SER A 5 2.62 -12.88 6.88
C SER A 5 4.14 -12.98 7.11
N GLU A 6 4.54 -13.63 8.19
CA GLU A 6 5.95 -13.96 8.40
C GLU A 6 6.54 -14.83 7.29
N ALA A 7 5.74 -15.74 6.73
CA ALA A 7 6.17 -16.58 5.61
C ALA A 7 6.47 -15.75 4.36
N ALA A 8 5.68 -14.70 4.08
CA ALA A 8 5.93 -13.77 2.96
C ALA A 8 7.21 -12.98 3.18
N LEU A 9 7.44 -12.50 4.40
CA LEU A 9 8.68 -11.79 4.77
C LEU A 9 9.90 -12.70 4.63
N ASP A 10 9.84 -13.93 5.12
CA ASP A 10 10.94 -14.90 5.02
C ASP A 10 11.25 -15.25 3.56
N ARG A 11 10.23 -15.39 2.72
CA ARG A 11 10.41 -15.61 1.29
C ARG A 11 11.15 -14.44 0.64
N SER A 12 10.72 -13.22 0.92
CA SER A 12 11.36 -12.00 0.40
C SER A 12 12.80 -11.87 0.90
N ARG A 13 13.04 -12.17 2.17
CA ARG A 13 14.38 -12.15 2.77
C ARG A 13 15.31 -13.13 2.04
N ARG A 14 14.85 -14.34 1.77
CA ARG A 14 15.65 -15.33 1.02
C ARG A 14 15.94 -14.89 -0.41
N GLN A 15 14.95 -14.28 -1.09
CA GLN A 15 15.12 -13.79 -2.46
C GLN A 15 16.12 -12.63 -2.56
N LEU A 16 16.19 -11.78 -1.55
CA LEU A 16 17.09 -10.61 -1.53
C LEU A 16 18.50 -10.95 -1.08
N GLY A 17 18.73 -12.12 -0.48
CA GLY A 17 20.05 -12.54 -0.06
C GLY A 17 20.69 -11.53 0.90
N SER A 18 21.95 -11.15 0.65
CA SER A 18 22.72 -10.23 1.53
C SER A 18 22.10 -8.83 1.64
N VAL A 19 21.35 -8.36 0.65
CA VAL A 19 20.64 -7.08 0.72
C VAL A 19 19.61 -7.07 1.84
N SER A 20 19.10 -8.25 2.22
CA SER A 20 18.11 -8.38 3.30
C SER A 20 18.61 -7.89 4.66
N GLU A 21 19.94 -7.87 4.88
CA GLU A 21 20.55 -7.37 6.12
C GLU A 21 20.38 -5.87 6.31
N GLN A 22 20.12 -5.13 5.22
CA GLN A 22 19.87 -3.68 5.25
C GLN A 22 18.39 -3.32 5.45
N ILE A 23 17.52 -4.33 5.57
CA ILE A 23 16.09 -4.16 5.64
C ILE A 23 15.58 -4.55 7.03
N GLU A 24 14.83 -3.66 7.65
CA GLU A 24 14.05 -4.00 8.83
C GLU A 24 12.81 -4.80 8.41
N TRP A 25 12.60 -5.95 9.04
CA TRP A 25 11.52 -6.87 8.73
C TRP A 25 10.47 -6.83 9.84
N ILE A 26 9.24 -6.44 9.52
CA ILE A 26 8.18 -6.19 10.49
C ILE A 26 6.98 -7.09 10.16
N ALA A 27 6.70 -8.08 11.01
CA ALA A 27 5.49 -8.90 10.92
C ALA A 27 4.40 -8.21 11.74
N ALA A 28 3.52 -7.48 11.07
CA ALA A 28 2.47 -6.70 11.75
C ALA A 28 1.31 -6.37 10.79
N ASN A 29 0.16 -6.07 11.38
CA ASN A 29 -0.96 -5.47 10.68
C ASN A 29 -0.75 -3.95 10.59
N VAL A 30 -0.79 -3.40 9.40
CA VAL A 30 -0.56 -1.97 9.16
C VAL A 30 -1.55 -1.06 9.92
N THR A 31 -2.76 -1.55 10.21
CA THR A 31 -3.78 -0.77 10.93
C THR A 31 -3.50 -0.65 12.42
N THR A 32 -2.69 -1.53 12.98
CA THR A 32 -2.33 -1.56 14.41
C THR A 32 -0.85 -1.26 14.68
N TRP A 33 0.00 -1.40 13.66
CA TRP A 33 1.42 -1.09 13.78
C TRP A 33 1.65 0.40 14.04
N ILE A 34 2.54 0.71 14.96
CA ILE A 34 2.90 2.09 15.28
C ILE A 34 4.29 2.37 14.72
N PRO A 35 4.42 3.30 13.75
CA PRO A 35 5.74 3.72 13.25
C PRO A 35 6.59 4.28 14.40
N ASP A 36 7.82 3.83 14.51
CA ASP A 36 8.81 4.29 15.50
C ASP A 36 9.66 5.46 15.00
N ARG A 37 9.53 5.79 13.73
CA ARG A 37 10.26 6.87 13.04
C ARG A 37 9.45 7.44 11.89
N ASN A 38 9.90 8.54 11.33
CA ASN A 38 9.35 9.11 10.11
C ASN A 38 10.14 8.62 8.87
N TYR A 39 9.41 8.33 7.82
CA TYR A 39 9.92 7.88 6.54
C TYR A 39 9.73 8.96 5.47
N ASP A 40 10.62 8.98 4.47
CA ASP A 40 10.51 9.85 3.30
C ASP A 40 9.46 9.37 2.31
N LEU A 41 9.35 8.04 2.20
CA LEU A 41 8.50 7.37 1.24
C LEU A 41 7.79 6.19 1.90
N TRP A 42 6.48 6.15 1.71
CA TRP A 42 5.63 5.00 2.00
C TRP A 42 5.27 4.33 0.69
N HIS A 43 5.55 3.04 0.56
CA HIS A 43 5.21 2.28 -0.63
C HIS A 43 4.31 1.11 -0.27
N ASP A 44 3.08 1.16 -0.77
CA ASP A 44 2.07 0.11 -0.58
C ASP A 44 1.64 -0.44 -1.94
N ARG A 45 1.82 -1.73 -2.12
CA ARG A 45 1.32 -2.44 -3.28
C ARG A 45 0.31 -3.49 -2.82
N ALA A 46 -0.97 -3.21 -3.08
CA ALA A 46 -2.06 -4.15 -2.85
C ALA A 46 -2.29 -4.54 -1.37
N VAL A 47 -2.08 -3.60 -0.44
CA VAL A 47 -2.47 -3.75 0.97
C VAL A 47 -3.70 -2.91 1.28
N PHE A 48 -3.69 -1.63 0.91
CA PHE A 48 -4.79 -0.71 1.18
C PHE A 48 -6.14 -1.20 0.64
N HIS A 49 -6.16 -1.85 -0.52
CA HIS A 49 -7.41 -2.31 -1.11
C HIS A 49 -8.11 -3.45 -0.34
N PHE A 50 -7.42 -4.13 0.59
CA PHE A 50 -8.04 -5.09 1.50
C PHE A 50 -8.83 -4.44 2.64
N LEU A 51 -8.65 -3.15 2.87
CA LEU A 51 -9.31 -2.40 3.92
C LEU A 51 -10.71 -1.96 3.45
N VAL A 52 -11.65 -2.89 3.55
CA VAL A 52 -13.00 -2.69 3.00
C VAL A 52 -13.95 -1.95 3.93
N ASN A 53 -13.60 -1.79 5.22
CA ASN A 53 -14.38 -1.01 6.16
C ASN A 53 -13.74 0.35 6.48
N ALA A 54 -14.57 1.30 6.89
CA ALA A 54 -14.14 2.68 7.13
C ALA A 54 -13.16 2.81 8.30
N ASP A 55 -13.32 2.01 9.36
CA ASP A 55 -12.45 2.07 10.55
C ASP A 55 -11.03 1.65 10.23
N ASP A 56 -10.86 0.59 9.42
CA ASP A 56 -9.54 0.13 8.98
C ASP A 56 -8.87 1.16 8.06
N ARG A 57 -9.62 1.79 7.17
CA ARG A 57 -9.08 2.86 6.31
C ARG A 57 -8.65 4.08 7.12
N THR A 58 -9.42 4.44 8.14
CA THR A 58 -9.05 5.52 9.06
C THR A 58 -7.78 5.18 9.83
N ALA A 59 -7.69 3.96 10.38
CA ALA A 59 -6.49 3.49 11.07
C ALA A 59 -5.25 3.51 10.16
N TYR A 60 -5.38 3.03 8.92
CA TYR A 60 -4.30 3.09 7.93
C TYR A 60 -3.85 4.52 7.66
N ARG A 61 -4.79 5.43 7.42
CA ARG A 61 -4.48 6.85 7.19
C ARG A 61 -3.74 7.46 8.39
N ASP A 62 -4.15 7.14 9.61
CA ASP A 62 -3.47 7.61 10.80
C ASP A 62 -2.03 7.10 10.90
N ARG A 63 -1.79 5.83 10.54
CA ARG A 63 -0.44 5.27 10.47
C ARG A 63 0.40 5.93 9.39
N LEU A 64 -0.20 6.14 8.22
CA LEU A 64 0.44 6.85 7.10
C LEU A 64 0.87 8.28 7.51
N CYS A 65 -0.04 9.02 8.16
CA CYS A 65 0.27 10.37 8.64
C CYS A 65 1.37 10.39 9.71
N ARG A 66 1.42 9.39 10.57
CA ARG A 66 2.46 9.28 11.61
C ARG A 66 3.80 8.81 11.05
N GLY A 67 3.75 7.92 10.05
CA GLY A 67 4.95 7.31 9.48
C GLY A 67 5.64 8.18 8.43
N LEU A 68 4.94 9.08 7.77
CA LEU A 68 5.55 10.00 6.81
C LEU A 68 6.01 11.29 7.49
N ARG A 69 7.17 11.79 7.06
CA ARG A 69 7.55 13.17 7.42
C ARG A 69 6.66 14.17 6.65
N PRO A 70 6.46 15.38 7.19
CA PRO A 70 5.82 16.46 6.44
C PRO A 70 6.50 16.67 5.09
N GLY A 71 5.72 16.72 4.01
CA GLY A 71 6.23 16.79 2.65
C GLY A 71 6.70 15.45 2.05
N GLY A 72 6.65 14.35 2.81
CA GLY A 72 6.96 13.01 2.33
C GLY A 72 5.92 12.49 1.34
N HIS A 73 6.22 11.38 0.70
CA HIS A 73 5.40 10.83 -0.37
C HIS A 73 4.89 9.41 -0.05
N ALA A 74 3.71 9.10 -0.58
CA ALA A 74 3.18 7.75 -0.59
C ALA A 74 2.94 7.29 -2.02
N ILE A 75 3.36 6.08 -2.34
CA ILE A 75 2.95 5.36 -3.55
C ILE A 75 1.98 4.28 -3.10
N ILE A 76 0.74 4.36 -3.53
CA ILE A 76 -0.30 3.39 -3.18
C ILE A 76 -0.87 2.78 -4.44
N ALA A 77 -0.74 1.46 -4.56
CA ALA A 77 -1.26 0.69 -5.67
C ALA A 77 -2.43 -0.19 -5.21
N THR A 78 -3.52 -0.13 -5.95
CA THR A 78 -4.72 -0.93 -5.74
C THR A 78 -5.19 -1.55 -7.04
N PHE A 79 -6.10 -2.52 -6.98
CA PHE A 79 -6.85 -2.85 -8.18
C PHE A 79 -7.63 -1.62 -8.66
N ALA A 80 -7.62 -1.41 -9.97
CA ALA A 80 -8.38 -0.36 -10.63
C ALA A 80 -9.87 -0.70 -10.70
N LEU A 81 -10.72 0.26 -11.09
CA LEU A 81 -12.16 0.06 -11.16
C LEU A 81 -12.60 -1.05 -12.11
N ASP A 82 -11.80 -1.34 -13.13
CA ASP A 82 -11.99 -2.44 -14.09
C ASP A 82 -11.20 -3.71 -13.72
N GLY A 83 -10.53 -3.70 -12.57
CA GLY A 83 -9.79 -4.84 -12.05
C GLY A 83 -10.67 -5.87 -11.34
N PRO A 84 -10.05 -6.95 -10.81
CA PRO A 84 -10.78 -7.96 -10.06
C PRO A 84 -11.47 -7.39 -8.80
N GLU A 85 -12.57 -8.02 -8.39
CA GLU A 85 -13.29 -7.67 -7.16
C GLU A 85 -12.73 -8.38 -5.92
N LYS A 86 -11.86 -9.37 -6.12
CA LYS A 86 -11.20 -10.15 -5.07
C LYS A 86 -9.71 -10.25 -5.34
N CYS A 87 -8.93 -10.31 -4.27
CA CYS A 87 -7.51 -10.59 -4.31
C CYS A 87 -7.21 -11.73 -3.33
N SER A 88 -6.51 -12.77 -3.79
CA SER A 88 -6.24 -13.96 -2.97
C SER A 88 -7.50 -14.56 -2.32
N GLY A 89 -8.63 -14.53 -3.02
CA GLY A 89 -9.93 -15.01 -2.53
C GLY A 89 -10.65 -14.11 -1.53
N LEU A 90 -10.06 -12.98 -1.16
CA LEU A 90 -10.65 -12.02 -0.23
C LEU A 90 -11.29 -10.82 -0.96
N PRO A 91 -12.39 -10.26 -0.44
CA PRO A 91 -12.98 -9.06 -1.00
C PRO A 91 -12.03 -7.87 -0.86
N ILE A 92 -12.01 -7.02 -1.88
CA ILE A 92 -11.22 -5.80 -1.90
C ILE A 92 -12.06 -4.61 -2.37
N ALA A 93 -11.60 -3.40 -2.06
CA ALA A 93 -12.13 -2.17 -2.61
C ALA A 93 -11.25 -1.72 -3.80
N ARG A 94 -11.90 -1.37 -4.90
CA ARG A 94 -11.21 -0.89 -6.11
C ARG A 94 -11.20 0.63 -6.14
N TYR A 95 -10.12 1.19 -6.66
CA TYR A 95 -9.93 2.64 -6.71
C TYR A 95 -9.46 3.11 -8.08
N ASP A 96 -9.88 4.30 -8.45
CA ASP A 96 -9.13 5.19 -9.33
C ASP A 96 -8.34 6.21 -8.47
N PRO A 97 -7.44 7.00 -9.07
CA PRO A 97 -6.63 7.96 -8.29
C PRO A 97 -7.46 8.99 -7.53
N GLU A 98 -8.56 9.45 -8.10
CA GLU A 98 -9.45 10.45 -7.50
C GLU A 98 -10.13 9.90 -6.24
N ARG A 99 -10.73 8.73 -6.33
CA ARG A 99 -11.36 8.05 -5.19
C ARG A 99 -10.38 7.72 -4.08
N LEU A 100 -9.16 7.30 -4.44
CA LEU A 100 -8.11 7.06 -3.47
C LEU A 100 -7.74 8.36 -2.73
N SER A 101 -7.56 9.45 -3.48
CA SER A 101 -7.26 10.76 -2.92
C SER A 101 -8.36 11.25 -1.96
N GLU A 102 -9.63 11.09 -2.33
CA GLU A 102 -10.78 11.43 -1.48
C GLU A 102 -10.77 10.66 -0.16
N VAL A 103 -10.51 9.36 -0.21
CA VAL A 103 -10.49 8.50 0.99
C VAL A 103 -9.32 8.85 1.91
N LEU A 104 -8.17 9.21 1.35
CA LEU A 104 -7.00 9.61 2.14
C LEU A 104 -7.15 11.03 2.74
N GLY A 105 -7.97 11.87 2.13
CA GLY A 105 -8.35 13.18 2.64
C GLY A 105 -7.34 14.29 2.31
N ASP A 106 -7.66 15.49 2.76
CA ASP A 106 -7.04 16.76 2.33
C ASP A 106 -5.56 16.91 2.72
N ARG A 107 -5.05 16.07 3.63
CA ARG A 107 -3.62 16.07 3.96
C ARG A 107 -2.74 15.56 2.83
N PHE A 108 -3.31 14.88 1.86
CA PHE A 108 -2.59 14.29 0.74
C PHE A 108 -3.00 14.95 -0.57
N THR A 109 -2.01 15.30 -1.36
CA THR A 109 -2.22 15.83 -2.71
C THR A 109 -1.75 14.79 -3.72
N LEU A 110 -2.61 14.45 -4.69
CA LEU A 110 -2.25 13.59 -5.80
C LEU A 110 -1.24 14.33 -6.70
N VAL A 111 -0.05 13.74 -6.86
CA VAL A 111 1.04 14.33 -7.66
C VAL A 111 1.10 13.72 -9.05
N ALA A 112 0.94 12.40 -9.13
CA ALA A 112 0.99 11.65 -10.38
C ALA A 112 0.27 10.32 -10.21
N HIS A 113 -0.12 9.72 -11.33
CA HIS A 113 -0.70 8.38 -11.34
C HIS A 113 -0.33 7.62 -12.61
N ARG A 114 -0.44 6.29 -12.55
CA ARG A 114 -0.25 5.40 -13.69
C ARG A 114 -1.20 4.20 -13.59
N SER A 115 -1.58 3.68 -14.75
CA SER A 115 -2.27 2.39 -14.87
C SER A 115 -1.27 1.33 -15.27
N HIS A 116 -1.45 0.11 -14.79
CA HIS A 116 -0.63 -1.04 -15.13
C HIS A 116 -1.45 -2.31 -15.11
N THR A 117 -1.30 -3.15 -16.14
CA THR A 117 -1.90 -4.47 -16.15
C THR A 117 -0.82 -5.50 -15.79
N HIS A 118 -1.04 -6.17 -14.66
CA HIS A 118 -0.22 -7.28 -14.21
C HIS A 118 -0.80 -8.59 -14.75
N ASN A 119 0.01 -9.40 -15.38
CA ASN A 119 -0.38 -10.76 -15.78
C ASN A 119 0.09 -11.76 -14.72
N THR A 120 -0.87 -12.51 -14.15
CA THR A 120 -0.55 -13.56 -13.18
C THR A 120 0.18 -14.71 -13.87
N PRO A 121 0.91 -15.59 -13.12
CA PRO A 121 1.55 -16.78 -13.70
C PRO A 121 0.59 -17.72 -14.45
N TRP A 122 -0.71 -17.67 -14.12
CA TRP A 122 -1.76 -18.46 -14.78
C TRP A 122 -2.49 -17.68 -15.89
N GLY A 123 -1.95 -16.54 -16.32
CA GLY A 123 -2.43 -15.79 -17.49
C GLY A 123 -3.63 -14.88 -17.25
N SER A 124 -4.08 -14.69 -16.01
CA SER A 124 -5.17 -13.77 -15.70
C SER A 124 -4.66 -12.32 -15.62
N PRO A 125 -5.27 -11.37 -16.35
CA PRO A 125 -4.90 -9.97 -16.25
C PRO A 125 -5.45 -9.35 -14.95
N GLN A 126 -4.65 -8.51 -14.31
CA GLN A 126 -5.04 -7.73 -13.15
C GLN A 126 -4.74 -6.26 -13.42
N SER A 127 -5.79 -5.44 -13.53
CA SER A 127 -5.65 -4.01 -13.75
C SER A 127 -5.39 -3.29 -12.43
N PHE A 128 -4.26 -2.58 -12.36
CA PHE A 128 -3.84 -1.76 -11.21
C PHE A 128 -3.88 -0.28 -11.55
N GLN A 129 -4.19 0.54 -10.57
CA GLN A 129 -3.82 1.93 -10.52
C GLN A 129 -2.67 2.13 -9.52
N PHE A 130 -1.74 3.01 -9.84
CA PHE A 130 -0.67 3.49 -8.96
C PHE A 130 -0.83 4.99 -8.78
N SER A 131 -0.89 5.45 -7.55
CA SER A 131 -0.99 6.87 -7.23
C SER A 131 0.20 7.31 -6.39
N LEU A 132 0.83 8.40 -6.80
CA LEU A 132 1.85 9.11 -6.03
C LEU A 132 1.18 10.29 -5.34
N LEU A 133 1.19 10.29 -4.03
CA LEU A 133 0.61 11.34 -3.21
C LEU A 133 1.70 12.00 -2.36
N ARG A 134 1.54 13.29 -2.10
CA ARG A 134 2.42 14.06 -1.21
C ARG A 134 1.65 14.46 0.05
N MET A 135 2.23 14.20 1.20
CA MET A 135 1.70 14.69 2.47
C MET A 135 2.00 16.18 2.63
N GLY A 136 1.02 16.96 3.08
CA GLY A 136 1.19 18.37 3.42
C GLY A 136 2.20 18.61 4.55
N GLN A 137 2.63 19.82 4.68
CA GLN A 137 3.56 20.25 5.73
C GLN A 137 2.92 20.22 7.13
#